data_910ab032af22f860c4a1688a1ea920ae
#
_entry.id   910ab032af22f860c4a1688a1ea920ae
#
_cell.length_a   1.000
_cell.length_b   1.000
_cell.length_c   1.000
_cell.angle_alpha   90.00
_cell.angle_beta   90.00
_cell.angle_gamma   90.00
#
_symmetry.space_group_name_H-M   'P 1'
#
loop_
_entity.id
_entity.type
_entity.pdbx_description
1 polymer ?
#
loop_
_entity_poly.entity_id
_entity_poly.type
_entity_poly.pdbx_seq_one_letter_code
_entity_poly.pdbx_strand_id
1 'polypeptide(L)' 'MRRVVPVVFKAACPDCGGRFELAAGALRLAIGASSRTTFYSFTCPECGTAVRKPAGDRIVQLLSGAGVRTLRLHSTV' A
#
# COMPACT_ATOMS: atom_id res chain seq x y z
N MET A 1 -24.11 9.75 15.91
CA MET A 1 -22.79 9.10 16.12
C MET A 1 -22.29 8.56 14.79
N ARG A 2 -21.06 8.87 14.46
CA ARG A 2 -20.52 8.46 13.19
C ARG A 2 -19.90 7.08 13.28
N ARG A 3 -20.26 6.25 12.34
CA ARG A 3 -19.70 4.91 12.25
C ARG A 3 -18.57 4.92 11.22
N VAL A 4 -17.42 4.48 11.63
CA VAL A 4 -16.28 4.35 10.73
C VAL A 4 -16.19 2.90 10.30
N VAL A 5 -16.31 2.69 8.99
CA VAL A 5 -16.15 1.35 8.42
C VAL A 5 -14.70 1.20 8.02
N PRO A 6 -13.99 0.23 8.60
CA PRO A 6 -12.59 0.04 8.21
C PRO A 6 -12.48 -0.40 6.76
N VAL A 7 -11.56 0.21 6.05
CA VAL A 7 -11.28 -0.16 4.67
C VAL A 7 -10.20 -1.21 4.67
N VAL A 8 -10.45 -2.31 3.98
CA VAL A 8 -9.46 -3.38 3.84
C VAL A 8 -9.10 -3.54 2.38
N PHE A 9 -7.87 -3.94 2.14
CA PHE A 9 -7.35 -4.14 0.80
C PHE A 9 -6.99 -5.60 0.60
N LYS A 10 -7.44 -6.15 -0.51
CA LYS A 10 -7.09 -7.52 -0.86
C LYS A 10 -5.69 -7.55 -1.42
N ALA A 11 -4.87 -8.43 -0.90
CA ALA A 11 -3.49 -8.54 -1.30
C ALA A 11 -3.10 -10.00 -1.48
N ALA A 12 -2.08 -10.21 -2.29
CA ALA A 12 -1.54 -11.55 -2.50
C ALA A 12 -0.02 -11.47 -2.41
N CYS A 13 0.56 -12.48 -1.79
CA CYS A 13 2.01 -12.57 -1.67
C CYS A 13 2.55 -13.42 -2.82
N PRO A 14 3.45 -12.87 -3.64
CA PRO A 14 4.02 -13.66 -4.74
C PRO A 14 4.94 -14.78 -4.28
N ASP A 15 5.47 -14.68 -3.07
CA ASP A 15 6.38 -15.70 -2.55
C ASP A 15 5.67 -16.91 -2.03
N CYS A 16 4.64 -16.73 -1.19
CA CYS A 16 3.93 -17.86 -0.61
C CYS A 16 2.59 -18.14 -1.26
N GLY A 17 2.15 -17.27 -2.17
CA GLY A 17 0.89 -17.44 -2.87
C GLY A 17 -0.35 -17.21 -2.01
N GLY A 18 -0.17 -16.77 -0.78
CA GLY A 18 -1.29 -16.53 0.11
C GLY A 18 -2.10 -15.31 -0.29
N ARG A 19 -3.38 -15.35 0.02
CA ARG A 19 -4.27 -14.20 -0.20
C ARG A 19 -4.83 -13.78 1.15
N PHE A 20 -4.89 -12.47 1.34
CA PHE A 20 -5.34 -11.94 2.62
C PHE A 20 -5.84 -10.52 2.45
N GLU A 21 -6.43 -10.01 3.52
CA GLU A 21 -6.91 -8.64 3.55
C GLU A 21 -6.07 -7.85 4.54
N LEU A 22 -5.75 -6.63 4.17
CA LEU A 22 -4.92 -5.76 4.98
C LEU A 22 -5.64 -4.45 5.26
N ALA A 23 -5.55 -4.00 6.49
CA ALA A 23 -6.06 -2.68 6.85
C ALA A 23 -5.11 -1.61 6.33
N ALA A 24 -5.62 -0.38 6.22
CA ALA A 24 -4.82 0.73 5.72
C ALA A 24 -3.53 0.92 6.53
N GLY A 25 -3.57 0.68 7.83
CA GLY A 25 -2.39 0.83 8.68
C GLY A 25 -1.28 -0.17 8.40
N ALA A 26 -1.60 -1.26 7.71
CA ALA A 26 -0.61 -2.28 7.36
C ALA A 26 0.07 -1.99 6.02
N LEU A 27 -0.38 -0.96 5.31
CA LEU A 27 0.15 -0.60 4.01
C LEU A 27 0.96 0.67 4.11
N ARG A 28 1.90 0.81 3.19
CA ARG A 28 2.69 2.03 3.06
C ARG A 28 2.75 2.39 1.59
N LEU A 29 2.54 3.66 1.29
CA LEU A 29 2.58 4.18 -0.07
C LEU A 29 3.82 5.05 -0.21
N ALA A 30 4.63 4.76 -1.21
CA ALA A 30 5.83 5.54 -1.50
C ALA A 30 5.65 6.19 -2.85
N ILE A 31 5.63 7.52 -2.88
CA ILE A 31 5.44 8.28 -4.10
C ILE A 31 6.77 8.79 -4.60
N GLY A 32 7.18 8.30 -5.76
CA GLY A 32 8.39 8.75 -6.40
C GLY A 32 8.14 9.89 -7.37
N ALA A 33 9.16 10.23 -8.15
CA ALA A 33 9.08 11.33 -9.09
C ALA A 33 8.13 11.03 -10.26
N SER A 34 7.88 9.76 -10.52
CA SER A 34 6.97 9.35 -11.60
C SER A 34 6.19 8.12 -11.15
N SER A 35 5.21 7.74 -11.96
CA SER A 35 4.44 6.53 -11.66
C SER A 35 5.29 5.27 -11.67
N ARG A 36 6.41 5.30 -12.39
CA ARG A 36 7.31 4.15 -12.44
C ARG A 36 8.02 3.92 -11.11
N THR A 37 8.21 4.99 -10.34
CA THR A 37 8.92 4.90 -9.06
C THR A 37 7.97 4.97 -7.89
N THR A 38 6.68 4.96 -8.15
CA THR A 38 5.65 4.98 -7.12
C THR A 38 5.19 3.55 -6.85
N PHE A 39 5.20 3.17 -5.58
CA PHE A 39 4.80 1.82 -5.22
C PHE A 39 4.14 1.82 -3.85
N TYR A 40 3.47 0.72 -3.55
CA TYR A 40 3.00 0.48 -2.18
C TYR A 40 3.63 -0.82 -1.69
N SER A 41 3.74 -0.93 -0.38
CA SER A 41 4.39 -2.09 0.22
C SER A 41 3.65 -2.53 1.46
N PHE A 42 3.83 -3.79 1.79
CA PHE A 42 3.29 -4.39 3.00
C PHE A 42 4.12 -5.60 3.36
N THR A 43 3.97 -6.06 4.60
CA THR A 43 4.63 -7.28 5.03
C THR A 43 3.62 -8.41 5.02
N CYS A 44 3.97 -9.51 4.35
CA CYS A 44 3.09 -10.67 4.29
C CYS A 44 2.89 -11.22 5.70
N PRO A 45 1.63 -11.34 6.15
CA PRO A 45 1.38 -11.85 7.50
C PRO A 45 1.66 -13.34 7.65
N GLU A 46 1.79 -14.04 6.53
CA GLU A 46 2.01 -15.49 6.58
C GLU A 46 3.47 -15.87 6.50
N CYS A 47 4.23 -15.25 5.62
CA CYS A 47 5.64 -15.60 5.46
C CYS A 47 6.60 -14.51 5.92
N GLY A 48 6.11 -13.34 6.26
CA GLY A 48 6.96 -12.27 6.76
C GLY A 48 7.76 -11.52 5.70
N THR A 49 7.58 -11.85 4.44
CA THR A 49 8.32 -11.21 3.36
C THR A 49 7.77 -9.82 3.08
N ALA A 50 8.66 -8.87 2.84
CA ALA A 50 8.25 -7.54 2.43
C ALA A 50 7.87 -7.58 0.95
N VAL A 51 6.64 -7.18 0.65
CA VAL A 51 6.11 -7.19 -0.70
C VAL A 51 6.00 -5.76 -1.19
N ARG A 52 6.43 -5.50 -2.42
CA ARG A 52 6.38 -4.18 -3.03
C ARG A 52 5.74 -4.32 -4.40
N LYS A 53 4.74 -3.48 -4.66
CA LYS A 53 4.02 -3.52 -5.92
C LYS A 53 3.88 -2.12 -6.50
N PRO A 54 3.90 -1.99 -7.83
CA PRO A 54 3.73 -0.67 -8.44
C PRO A 54 2.36 -0.11 -8.15
N ALA A 55 2.29 1.20 -7.97
CA ALA A 55 1.04 1.90 -7.69
C ALA A 55 0.83 2.96 -8.75
N GLY A 56 -0.16 2.75 -9.62
CA GLY A 56 -0.56 3.75 -10.58
C GLY A 56 -1.40 4.84 -9.92
N ASP A 57 -1.78 5.84 -10.70
CA ASP A 57 -2.51 6.98 -10.18
C ASP A 57 -3.78 6.58 -9.44
N ARG A 58 -4.51 5.63 -10.00
CA ARG A 58 -5.76 5.19 -9.38
C ARG A 58 -5.51 4.54 -8.02
N ILE A 59 -4.47 3.73 -7.94
CA ILE A 59 -4.10 3.09 -6.68
C ILE A 59 -3.64 4.13 -5.66
N VAL A 60 -2.87 5.11 -6.11
CA VAL A 60 -2.41 6.18 -5.23
C VAL A 60 -3.60 6.93 -4.63
N GLN A 61 -4.58 7.27 -5.46
CA GLN A 61 -5.76 7.97 -4.97
C GLN A 61 -6.54 7.11 -3.98
N LEU A 62 -6.68 5.84 -4.29
CA LEU A 62 -7.41 4.92 -3.43
C LEU A 62 -6.76 4.79 -2.07
N LEU A 63 -5.45 4.57 -2.05
CA LEU A 63 -4.71 4.38 -0.81
C LEU A 63 -4.63 5.67 0.00
N SER A 64 -4.40 6.79 -0.67
CA SER A 64 -4.35 8.09 0.02
C SER A 64 -5.70 8.41 0.65
N GLY A 65 -6.77 8.15 -0.07
CA GLY A 65 -8.11 8.42 0.45
C GLY A 65 -8.49 7.52 1.61
N ALA A 66 -7.86 6.36 1.72
CA ALA A 66 -8.13 5.42 2.80
C ALA A 66 -7.27 5.67 4.04
N GLY A 67 -6.37 6.65 4.00
CA GLY A 67 -5.53 6.97 5.14
C GLY A 67 -4.26 6.15 5.22
N VAL A 68 -3.83 5.55 4.13
CA VAL A 68 -2.59 4.80 4.09
C VAL A 68 -1.42 5.77 4.27
N ARG A 69 -0.45 5.36 5.08
CA ARG A 69 0.73 6.18 5.33
C ARG A 69 1.50 6.40 4.03
N THR A 70 1.77 7.65 3.71
CA THR A 70 2.40 8.04 2.46
C THR A 70 3.76 8.65 2.70
N LEU A 71 4.73 8.20 1.95
CA LEU A 71 6.09 8.71 1.99
C LEU A 71 6.45 9.23 0.61
N ARG A 72 6.99 10.43 0.54
CA ARG A 72 7.47 10.98 -0.72
C ARG A 72 8.95 10.71 -0.85
N LEU A 73 9.32 10.06 -1.95
CA LEU A 73 10.69 9.60 -2.14
C LEU A 73 11.58 10.60 -2.87
N HIS A 74 10.98 11.50 -3.65
CA HIS A 74 11.80 12.44 -4.41
C HIS A 74 12.44 13.45 -3.47
N SER A 75 13.70 13.67 -3.66
CA SER A 75 14.39 14.68 -2.87
C SER A 75 14.29 16.01 -3.59
N THR A 76 14.04 17.04 -2.84
CA THR A 76 14.05 18.40 -3.32
C THR A 76 15.40 18.97 -3.01
N VAL A 77 16.09 19.33 -4.02
CA VAL A 77 17.41 19.90 -3.82
C VAL A 77 17.35 21.38 -3.95
#